data_3a2691f100dc438e0f02aeba2b547ece
#
_entry.id   3a2691f100dc438e0f02aeba2b547ece
#
_cell.length_a   1.000
_cell.length_b   1.000
_cell.length_c   1.000
_cell.angle_alpha   90.00
_cell.angle_beta   90.00
_cell.angle_gamma   90.00
#
_symmetry.space_group_name_H-M   'P 1'
#
loop_
_entity.id
_entity.type
_entity.pdbx_description
1 polymer ?
#
loop_
_entity_poly.entity_id
_entity_poly.type
_entity_poly.pdbx_seq_one_letter_code
_entity_poly.pdbx_strand_id
1 'polypeptide(L)'
;MKLNHFKEIKFLPAIKALLKELQLPVNYISDEPTTAQEILSPITYKDNETFRLINDVYFVGMVDDAAFEGNPSFDHTKIKSDYDGILFFGVELNNRDNNLLPTRTQLADIARAFNREYRFTPVVVVYKYSDDEQEYIAFANVERTKYKQEWLEGEKAGKVSLLRDISIERPHRGHEEIIDELKISSSGKKAIRSFDALYKYWQEVFSVNILNKKFYQELSNWYFWAIKNVVLC
;
A
#
# COMPACT_ATOMS: atom_id res chain seq x y z
N MET A 1 0.74 -14.30 -11.94
CA MET A 1 0.39 -12.89 -11.93
C MET A 1 -0.15 -12.58 -10.54
N LYS A 2 0.47 -11.67 -9.81
CA LYS A 2 0.21 -11.42 -8.37
C LYS A 2 -1.23 -10.98 -8.06
N LEU A 3 -1.91 -10.39 -9.04
CA LEU A 3 -3.29 -9.91 -8.88
C LEU A 3 -4.36 -10.98 -9.13
N ASN A 4 -4.00 -12.15 -9.64
CA ASN A 4 -4.98 -13.23 -9.87
C ASN A 4 -5.66 -13.70 -8.58
N HIS A 5 -4.98 -13.60 -7.43
CA HIS A 5 -5.58 -13.94 -6.14
C HIS A 5 -6.85 -13.14 -5.87
N PHE A 6 -6.92 -11.88 -6.30
CA PHE A 6 -8.10 -11.03 -6.08
C PHE A 6 -9.30 -11.42 -6.95
N LYS A 7 -9.09 -12.22 -8.02
CA LYS A 7 -10.17 -12.78 -8.85
C LYS A 7 -10.75 -14.06 -8.26
N GLU A 8 -9.90 -14.87 -7.67
CA GLU A 8 -10.20 -16.28 -7.39
C GLU A 8 -10.66 -16.52 -5.96
N ILE A 9 -10.22 -15.67 -5.01
CA ILE A 9 -10.48 -15.85 -3.59
C ILE A 9 -10.96 -14.57 -2.92
N LYS A 10 -11.54 -14.71 -1.71
CA LYS A 10 -12.03 -13.58 -0.92
C LYS A 10 -10.91 -12.57 -0.63
N PHE A 11 -11.28 -11.33 -0.36
CA PHE A 11 -10.37 -10.19 -0.27
C PHE A 11 -9.25 -10.37 0.76
N LEU A 12 -9.54 -10.75 2.01
CA LEU A 12 -8.50 -10.95 3.02
C LEU A 12 -7.52 -12.07 2.65
N PRO A 13 -7.95 -13.29 2.26
CA PRO A 13 -7.05 -14.31 1.74
C PRO A 13 -6.22 -13.85 0.55
N ALA A 14 -6.79 -13.03 -0.35
CA ALA A 14 -6.07 -12.49 -1.50
C ALA A 14 -4.94 -11.53 -1.07
N ILE A 15 -5.21 -10.64 -0.09
CA ILE A 15 -4.17 -9.79 0.49
C ILE A 15 -3.07 -10.65 1.12
N LYS A 16 -3.42 -11.65 1.94
CA LYS A 16 -2.44 -12.55 2.57
C LYS A 16 -1.58 -13.27 1.53
N ALA A 17 -2.19 -13.76 0.45
CA ALA A 17 -1.49 -14.40 -0.66
C ALA A 17 -0.53 -13.43 -1.37
N LEU A 18 -0.96 -12.20 -1.63
CA LEU A 18 -0.11 -11.16 -2.21
C LEU A 18 1.09 -10.85 -1.31
N LEU A 19 0.87 -10.61 -0.01
CA LEU A 19 1.96 -10.29 0.93
C LEU A 19 2.98 -11.43 1.02
N LYS A 20 2.53 -12.68 0.97
CA LYS A 20 3.40 -13.87 0.91
C LYS A 20 4.20 -13.91 -0.40
N GLU A 21 3.57 -13.60 -1.53
CA GLU A 21 4.24 -13.57 -2.85
C GLU A 21 5.28 -12.44 -2.93
N LEU A 22 5.01 -11.32 -2.24
CA LEU A 22 5.97 -10.23 -2.05
C LEU A 22 7.10 -10.58 -1.07
N GLN A 23 7.07 -11.78 -0.48
CA GLN A 23 8.04 -12.29 0.49
C GLN A 23 8.11 -11.46 1.78
N LEU A 24 7.01 -10.84 2.18
CA LEU A 24 6.94 -10.06 3.41
C LEU A 24 6.77 -10.97 4.63
N PRO A 25 7.59 -10.82 5.67
CA PRO A 25 7.41 -11.53 6.94
C PRO A 25 6.30 -10.83 7.74
N VAL A 26 5.05 -11.28 7.58
CA VAL A 26 3.89 -10.67 8.23
C VAL A 26 3.42 -11.53 9.38
N ASN A 27 3.29 -10.94 10.56
CA ASN A 27 2.54 -11.49 11.68
C ASN A 27 1.06 -11.18 11.45
N TYR A 28 0.29 -12.18 11.01
CA TYR A 28 -1.14 -12.02 10.74
C TYR A 28 -1.93 -11.94 12.04
N ILE A 29 -2.94 -11.06 12.08
CA ILE A 29 -3.68 -10.73 13.30
C ILE A 29 -5.13 -11.22 13.23
N SER A 30 -5.88 -10.88 12.18
CA SER A 30 -7.30 -11.21 12.09
C SER A 30 -7.61 -12.08 10.87
N ASP A 31 -8.64 -12.92 11.01
CA ASP A 31 -9.22 -13.70 9.93
C ASP A 31 -10.65 -13.25 9.58
N GLU A 32 -11.23 -12.36 10.37
CA GLU A 32 -12.60 -11.88 10.24
C GLU A 32 -12.63 -10.36 9.93
N PRO A 33 -13.64 -9.89 9.19
CA PRO A 33 -13.88 -8.47 9.02
C PRO A 33 -14.38 -7.81 10.30
N THR A 34 -14.18 -6.52 10.38
CA THR A 34 -14.70 -5.65 11.44
C THR A 34 -15.21 -4.35 10.83
N THR A 35 -15.80 -3.49 11.62
CA THR A 35 -16.28 -2.19 11.18
C THR A 35 -15.22 -1.11 11.37
N ALA A 36 -15.33 -0.01 10.62
CA ALA A 36 -14.42 1.12 10.78
C ALA A 36 -14.54 1.74 12.20
N GLN A 37 -15.72 1.72 12.80
CA GLN A 37 -15.99 2.25 14.15
C GLN A 37 -15.35 1.42 15.26
N GLU A 38 -15.08 0.13 15.04
CA GLU A 38 -14.37 -0.72 16.00
C GLU A 38 -12.87 -0.50 15.97
N ILE A 39 -12.32 -0.09 14.84
CA ILE A 39 -10.88 0.17 14.65
C ILE A 39 -10.52 1.62 14.93
N LEU A 40 -11.35 2.56 14.46
CA LEU A 40 -11.08 3.98 14.54
C LEU A 40 -11.83 4.59 15.72
N SER A 41 -11.12 5.31 16.58
CA SER A 41 -11.74 6.07 17.65
C SER A 41 -12.70 7.17 17.12
N PRO A 42 -13.62 7.68 17.94
CA PRO A 42 -14.51 8.79 17.56
C PRO A 42 -13.78 10.08 17.11
N ILE A 43 -12.49 10.19 17.42
CA ILE A 43 -11.66 11.34 17.01
C ILE A 43 -11.17 11.18 15.57
N THR A 44 -10.89 9.93 15.16
CA THR A 44 -10.34 9.61 13.84
C THR A 44 -11.39 9.20 12.84
N TYR A 45 -12.44 8.50 13.28
CA TYR A 45 -13.63 8.24 12.47
C TYR A 45 -14.46 9.50 12.28
N LYS A 46 -14.85 9.77 11.04
CA LYS A 46 -15.71 10.90 10.70
C LYS A 46 -17.01 10.39 10.10
N ASP A 47 -18.15 10.76 10.68
CA ASP A 47 -19.44 10.46 10.08
C ASP A 47 -19.73 11.40 8.90
N ASN A 48 -19.17 11.07 7.74
CA ASN A 48 -19.33 11.79 6.50
C ASN A 48 -19.42 10.82 5.31
N GLU A 49 -19.72 11.33 4.13
CA GLU A 49 -19.86 10.56 2.89
C GLU A 49 -18.64 9.66 2.60
N THR A 50 -17.43 10.12 2.89
CA THR A 50 -16.20 9.35 2.66
C THR A 50 -16.14 8.09 3.52
N PHE A 51 -16.44 8.22 4.82
CA PHE A 51 -16.35 7.08 5.75
C PHE A 51 -17.55 6.14 5.65
N ARG A 52 -18.69 6.62 5.16
CA ARG A 52 -19.87 5.79 4.84
C ARG A 52 -19.65 4.86 3.66
N LEU A 53 -18.63 5.10 2.84
CA LEU A 53 -18.21 4.15 1.80
C LEU A 53 -17.57 2.89 2.37
N ILE A 54 -17.05 2.92 3.60
CA ILE A 54 -16.39 1.76 4.20
C ILE A 54 -17.45 0.71 4.51
N ASN A 55 -17.30 -0.47 3.90
CA ASN A 55 -18.13 -1.64 4.16
C ASN A 55 -17.46 -2.50 5.23
N ASP A 56 -16.35 -3.12 4.90
CA ASP A 56 -15.61 -4.02 5.77
C ASP A 56 -14.16 -3.55 5.94
N VAL A 57 -13.64 -3.73 7.14
CA VAL A 57 -12.24 -3.47 7.48
C VAL A 57 -11.60 -4.76 8.00
N TYR A 58 -10.41 -5.05 7.53
CA TYR A 58 -9.60 -6.19 7.95
C TYR A 58 -8.30 -5.69 8.55
N PHE A 59 -8.03 -6.04 9.78
CA PHE A 59 -6.72 -5.84 10.36
C PHE A 59 -5.83 -7.02 9.93
N VAL A 60 -5.17 -6.89 8.80
CA VAL A 60 -4.45 -7.99 8.16
C VAL A 60 -3.28 -8.49 9.00
N GLY A 61 -2.44 -7.57 9.48
CA GLY A 61 -1.26 -7.94 10.25
C GLY A 61 -0.24 -6.81 10.39
N MET A 62 0.92 -7.18 10.91
CA MET A 62 2.02 -6.27 11.18
C MET A 62 3.35 -6.86 10.69
N VAL A 63 4.22 -6.03 10.17
CA VAL A 63 5.63 -6.33 9.93
C VAL A 63 6.46 -5.51 10.91
N ASP A 64 7.12 -6.19 11.82
CA ASP A 64 8.00 -5.63 12.83
C ASP A 64 9.32 -6.42 12.90
N ASP A 65 10.21 -6.05 13.80
CA ASP A 65 11.46 -6.81 14.01
C ASP A 65 11.18 -8.27 14.43
N ALA A 66 10.13 -8.53 15.21
CA ALA A 66 9.76 -9.88 15.63
C ALA A 66 9.31 -10.76 14.45
N ALA A 67 8.63 -10.16 13.45
CA ALA A 67 8.24 -10.87 12.23
C ALA A 67 9.46 -11.27 11.39
N PHE A 68 10.49 -10.43 11.34
CA PHE A 68 11.76 -10.77 10.67
C PHE A 68 12.53 -11.84 11.46
N GLU A 69 12.67 -11.67 12.77
CA GLU A 69 13.39 -12.61 13.65
C GLU A 69 12.73 -14.01 13.64
N GLY A 70 11.42 -14.05 13.63
CA GLY A 70 10.65 -15.30 13.59
C GLY A 70 10.67 -16.01 12.23
N ASN A 71 11.21 -15.41 11.18
CA ASN A 71 11.23 -15.98 9.83
C ASN A 71 12.64 -16.46 9.45
N PRO A 72 12.88 -17.81 9.36
CA PRO A 72 14.20 -18.39 9.08
C PRO A 72 14.75 -18.03 7.68
N SER A 73 13.91 -17.48 6.80
CA SER A 73 14.35 -17.03 5.47
C SER A 73 15.11 -15.71 5.51
N PHE A 74 15.09 -14.99 6.63
CA PHE A 74 15.77 -13.71 6.79
C PHE A 74 16.94 -13.80 7.76
N ASP A 75 18.07 -13.23 7.36
CA ASP A 75 19.18 -12.94 8.26
C ASP A 75 18.89 -11.59 8.95
N HIS A 76 18.06 -11.65 10.01
CA HIS A 76 17.54 -10.48 10.70
C HIS A 76 18.64 -9.68 11.39
N THR A 77 18.62 -8.37 11.19
CA THR A 77 19.46 -7.42 11.90
C THR A 77 18.59 -6.40 12.61
N LYS A 78 18.59 -6.43 13.94
CA LYS A 78 17.84 -5.48 14.76
C LYS A 78 18.49 -4.10 14.67
N ILE A 79 17.75 -3.13 14.16
CA ILE A 79 18.18 -1.73 14.04
C ILE A 79 17.22 -0.87 14.87
N LYS A 80 17.75 0.08 15.63
CA LYS A 80 16.93 1.06 16.33
C LYS A 80 16.14 1.86 15.30
N SER A 81 14.82 1.81 15.39
CA SER A 81 13.90 2.54 14.53
C SER A 81 13.08 3.54 15.35
N ASP A 82 12.59 4.58 14.66
CA ASP A 82 11.63 5.53 15.23
C ASP A 82 10.20 4.96 15.29
N TYR A 83 9.96 3.78 14.70
CA TYR A 83 8.65 3.14 14.58
C TYR A 83 8.68 1.69 15.07
N ASP A 84 7.52 1.20 15.53
CA ASP A 84 7.36 -0.16 16.05
C ASP A 84 7.19 -1.20 14.94
N GLY A 85 6.78 -0.80 13.74
CA GLY A 85 6.54 -1.68 12.61
C GLY A 85 5.70 -1.02 11.53
N ILE A 86 5.15 -1.81 10.60
CA ILE A 86 4.21 -1.39 9.56
C ILE A 86 2.93 -2.20 9.72
N LEU A 87 1.79 -1.51 9.90
CA LEU A 87 0.48 -2.13 9.96
C LEU A 87 -0.16 -2.23 8.58
N PHE A 88 -0.80 -3.36 8.32
CA PHE A 88 -1.53 -3.63 7.09
C PHE A 88 -3.03 -3.75 7.37
N PHE A 89 -3.81 -2.95 6.63
CA PHE A 89 -5.26 -3.01 6.64
C PHE A 89 -5.80 -3.33 5.25
N GLY A 90 -6.88 -4.10 5.19
CA GLY A 90 -7.74 -4.24 4.03
C GLY A 90 -9.02 -3.45 4.25
N VAL A 91 -9.51 -2.74 3.25
CA VAL A 91 -10.75 -1.98 3.33
C VAL A 91 -11.58 -2.24 2.06
N GLU A 92 -12.73 -2.86 2.23
CA GLU A 92 -13.73 -2.97 1.16
C GLU A 92 -14.63 -1.74 1.18
N LEU A 93 -14.84 -1.14 0.02
CA LEU A 93 -15.64 0.07 -0.13
C LEU A 93 -16.89 -0.20 -0.95
N ASN A 94 -18.00 0.37 -0.51
CA ASN A 94 -19.21 0.49 -1.30
C ASN A 94 -19.03 1.50 -2.43
N ASN A 95 -19.84 1.40 -3.45
CA ASN A 95 -19.89 2.36 -4.53
C ASN A 95 -20.40 3.72 -4.02
N ARG A 96 -19.94 4.78 -4.65
CA ARG A 96 -20.54 6.11 -4.53
C ARG A 96 -21.88 6.17 -5.28
N ASP A 97 -22.62 7.24 -5.02
CA ASP A 97 -23.81 7.54 -5.81
C ASP A 97 -23.50 7.50 -7.31
N ASN A 98 -24.45 6.96 -8.09
CA ASN A 98 -24.29 6.71 -9.54
C ASN A 98 -23.12 5.75 -9.90
N ASN A 99 -22.78 4.81 -9.04
CA ASN A 99 -21.72 3.80 -9.22
C ASN A 99 -20.34 4.36 -9.56
N LEU A 100 -20.04 5.57 -9.09
CA LEU A 100 -18.74 6.20 -9.31
C LEU A 100 -17.67 5.61 -8.40
N LEU A 101 -16.47 5.46 -8.93
CA LEU A 101 -15.30 5.04 -8.15
C LEU A 101 -14.95 6.05 -7.05
N PRO A 102 -14.38 5.59 -5.92
CA PRO A 102 -13.88 6.46 -4.88
C PRO A 102 -12.83 7.44 -5.42
N THR A 103 -12.91 8.67 -5.00
CA THR A 103 -11.92 9.68 -5.39
C THR A 103 -10.59 9.47 -4.68
N ARG A 104 -9.51 10.01 -5.26
CA ARG A 104 -8.19 10.03 -4.62
C ARG A 104 -8.24 10.64 -3.21
N THR A 105 -9.00 11.69 -3.02
CA THR A 105 -9.13 12.38 -1.73
C THR A 105 -9.80 11.48 -0.71
N GLN A 106 -10.88 10.78 -1.07
CA GLN A 106 -11.58 9.86 -0.19
C GLN A 106 -10.66 8.72 0.28
N LEU A 107 -9.97 8.04 -0.65
CA LEU A 107 -9.00 6.99 -0.29
C LEU A 107 -7.88 7.53 0.62
N ALA A 108 -7.35 8.72 0.31
CA ALA A 108 -6.31 9.34 1.12
C ALA A 108 -6.81 9.74 2.52
N ASP A 109 -8.04 10.20 2.67
CA ASP A 109 -8.60 10.61 3.96
C ASP A 109 -8.87 9.40 4.86
N ILE A 110 -9.36 8.30 4.30
CA ILE A 110 -9.49 7.02 5.00
C ILE A 110 -8.11 6.55 5.48
N ALA A 111 -7.11 6.48 4.61
CA ALA A 111 -5.75 6.05 4.97
C ALA A 111 -5.13 6.95 6.06
N ARG A 112 -5.36 8.26 6.01
CA ARG A 112 -4.90 9.19 7.05
C ARG A 112 -5.59 8.94 8.39
N ALA A 113 -6.86 8.54 8.40
CA ALA A 113 -7.55 8.21 9.65
C ALA A 113 -6.91 7.01 10.33
N PHE A 114 -6.65 5.92 9.60
CA PHE A 114 -5.91 4.78 10.14
C PHE A 114 -4.52 5.19 10.64
N ASN A 115 -3.78 5.99 9.90
CA ASN A 115 -2.45 6.45 10.31
C ASN A 115 -2.49 7.37 11.56
N ARG A 116 -3.57 8.12 11.79
CA ARG A 116 -3.73 8.93 13.01
C ARG A 116 -4.07 8.07 14.23
N GLU A 117 -4.86 7.00 14.03
CA GLU A 117 -5.20 6.06 15.10
C GLU A 117 -3.94 5.39 15.66
N TYR A 118 -3.05 4.95 14.78
CA TYR A 118 -1.81 4.25 15.13
C TYR A 118 -0.60 5.19 15.05
N ARG A 119 -0.42 6.04 16.09
CA ARG A 119 0.52 7.18 16.07
C ARG A 119 1.98 6.83 15.80
N PHE A 120 2.45 5.68 16.29
CA PHE A 120 3.86 5.28 16.19
C PHE A 120 4.12 4.19 15.15
N THR A 121 3.14 3.88 14.33
CA THR A 121 3.23 2.77 13.40
C THR A 121 2.75 3.22 12.03
N PRO A 122 3.62 3.26 11.01
CA PRO A 122 3.23 3.44 9.63
C PRO A 122 2.12 2.47 9.21
N VAL A 123 1.25 2.93 8.33
CA VAL A 123 0.08 2.17 7.89
C VAL A 123 0.06 2.04 6.38
N VAL A 124 -0.17 0.83 5.91
CA VAL A 124 -0.48 0.52 4.52
C VAL A 124 -1.92 0.01 4.45
N VAL A 125 -2.72 0.62 3.59
CA VAL A 125 -4.12 0.22 3.36
C VAL A 125 -4.27 -0.32 1.94
N VAL A 126 -4.79 -1.52 1.83
CA VAL A 126 -5.22 -2.12 0.57
C VAL A 126 -6.72 -1.94 0.45
N TYR A 127 -7.18 -1.31 -0.61
CA TYR A 127 -8.60 -1.09 -0.89
C TYR A 127 -9.10 -2.05 -1.94
N LYS A 128 -10.36 -2.46 -1.81
CA LYS A 128 -11.14 -3.09 -2.87
C LYS A 128 -12.43 -2.31 -3.08
N TYR A 129 -12.76 -2.01 -4.32
CA TYR A 129 -13.97 -1.32 -4.76
C TYR A 129 -14.31 -1.69 -6.19
N SER A 130 -15.50 -1.36 -6.65
CA SER A 130 -15.97 -1.73 -7.99
C SER A 130 -16.70 -0.56 -8.67
N ASP A 131 -16.93 -0.69 -9.94
CA ASP A 131 -17.96 -0.01 -10.70
C ASP A 131 -18.92 -1.06 -11.29
N ASP A 132 -19.77 -0.68 -12.23
CA ASP A 132 -20.72 -1.60 -12.88
C ASP A 132 -20.04 -2.66 -13.75
N GLU A 133 -18.80 -2.43 -14.16
CA GLU A 133 -18.11 -3.26 -15.16
C GLU A 133 -17.06 -4.18 -14.54
N GLN A 134 -16.34 -3.71 -13.51
CA GLN A 134 -15.19 -4.44 -12.98
C GLN A 134 -14.82 -4.06 -11.55
N GLU A 135 -13.99 -4.89 -10.96
CA GLU A 135 -13.41 -4.67 -9.63
C GLU A 135 -12.00 -4.07 -9.73
N TYR A 136 -11.68 -3.25 -8.74
CA TYR A 136 -10.40 -2.56 -8.61
C TYR A 136 -9.80 -2.77 -7.24
N ILE A 137 -8.47 -2.69 -7.19
CA ILE A 137 -7.74 -2.53 -5.95
C ILE A 137 -6.93 -1.24 -5.96
N ALA A 138 -6.60 -0.77 -4.77
CA ALA A 138 -5.67 0.33 -4.59
C ALA A 138 -4.78 0.09 -3.36
N PHE A 139 -3.60 0.71 -3.36
CA PHE A 139 -2.68 0.71 -2.23
C PHE A 139 -2.44 2.13 -1.77
N ALA A 140 -2.57 2.38 -0.48
CA ALA A 140 -2.19 3.63 0.16
C ALA A 140 -1.06 3.38 1.14
N ASN A 141 0.04 4.10 0.98
CA ASN A 141 1.12 4.18 1.95
C ASN A 141 1.15 5.59 2.54
N VAL A 142 1.03 5.70 3.86
CA VAL A 142 1.00 6.99 4.55
C VAL A 142 2.35 7.22 5.20
N GLU A 143 3.07 8.22 4.70
CA GLU A 143 4.31 8.68 5.31
C GLU A 143 4.01 9.43 6.62
N ARG A 144 4.85 9.27 7.60
CA ARG A 144 4.86 10.10 8.81
C ARG A 144 5.95 11.15 8.70
N THR A 145 5.64 12.35 9.15
CA THR A 145 6.61 13.46 9.12
C THR A 145 6.62 14.16 10.47
N LYS A 146 7.82 14.41 11.00
CA LYS A 146 7.99 15.27 12.19
C LYS A 146 7.50 16.68 11.89
N TYR A 147 6.98 17.38 12.89
CA TYR A 147 6.67 18.79 12.75
C TYR A 147 7.94 19.56 12.44
N LYS A 148 7.86 20.49 11.50
CA LYS A 148 9.00 21.35 11.15
C LYS A 148 9.28 22.44 12.18
N GLN A 149 8.33 22.69 13.09
CA GLN A 149 8.41 23.72 14.11
C GLN A 149 8.93 23.10 15.40
N GLU A 150 10.07 23.59 15.89
CA GLU A 150 10.79 23.06 17.04
C GLU A 150 9.98 22.99 18.34
N TRP A 151 8.94 23.86 18.46
CA TRP A 151 8.05 23.88 19.62
C TRP A 151 6.86 22.90 19.55
N LEU A 152 6.68 22.21 18.42
CA LEU A 152 5.67 21.18 18.25
C LEU A 152 6.32 19.81 18.34
N GLU A 153 6.16 19.17 19.48
CA GLU A 153 6.55 17.78 19.66
C GLU A 153 5.56 16.85 18.95
N GLY A 154 6.08 15.79 18.30
CA GLY A 154 5.28 14.73 17.70
C GLY A 154 5.37 14.69 16.17
N GLU A 155 4.52 13.87 15.60
CA GLU A 155 4.44 13.61 14.17
C GLU A 155 3.03 13.82 13.64
N LYS A 156 2.93 14.25 12.40
CA LYS A 156 1.67 14.35 11.68
C LYS A 156 1.60 13.30 10.56
N ALA A 157 0.39 12.90 10.20
CA ALA A 157 0.19 12.16 8.96
C ALA A 157 0.74 12.98 7.79
N GLY A 158 1.72 12.43 7.14
CA GLY A 158 2.41 13.07 6.03
C GLY A 158 1.69 12.89 4.71
N LYS A 159 2.47 12.82 3.67
CA LYS A 159 2.01 12.56 2.32
C LYS A 159 1.42 11.15 2.23
N VAL A 160 0.27 11.02 1.55
CA VAL A 160 -0.29 9.74 1.17
C VAL A 160 0.10 9.45 -0.26
N SER A 161 0.86 8.38 -0.44
CA SER A 161 1.18 7.82 -1.75
C SER A 161 0.12 6.79 -2.10
N LEU A 162 -0.54 6.98 -3.26
CA LEU A 162 -1.64 6.14 -3.74
C LEU A 162 -1.30 5.55 -5.10
N LEU A 163 -1.34 4.23 -5.17
CA LEU A 163 -1.44 3.47 -6.40
C LEU A 163 -2.89 2.97 -6.49
N ARG A 164 -3.69 3.55 -7.38
CA ARG A 164 -5.15 3.34 -7.42
C ARG A 164 -5.65 2.90 -8.79
N ASP A 165 -6.93 2.49 -8.83
CA ASP A 165 -7.65 2.09 -10.03
C ASP A 165 -6.93 0.94 -10.79
N ILE A 166 -6.38 0.01 -10.01
CA ILE A 166 -5.74 -1.18 -10.54
C ILE A 166 -6.86 -2.17 -10.86
N SER A 167 -7.21 -2.31 -12.13
CA SER A 167 -8.19 -3.31 -12.57
C SER A 167 -7.72 -4.71 -12.21
N ILE A 168 -8.57 -5.46 -11.54
CA ILE A 168 -8.30 -6.87 -11.20
C ILE A 168 -8.32 -7.70 -12.49
N GLU A 169 -9.25 -7.41 -13.41
CA GLU A 169 -9.40 -8.16 -14.66
C GLU A 169 -8.29 -7.87 -15.68
N ARG A 170 -7.93 -6.58 -15.83
CA ARG A 170 -7.01 -6.10 -16.84
C ARG A 170 -6.03 -5.09 -16.25
N PRO A 171 -5.11 -5.53 -15.39
CA PRO A 171 -4.16 -4.60 -14.77
C PRO A 171 -3.26 -3.98 -15.83
N HIS A 172 -3.03 -2.68 -15.68
CA HIS A 172 -2.08 -1.98 -16.53
C HIS A 172 -0.65 -2.40 -16.18
N ARG A 173 0.20 -2.62 -17.19
CA ARG A 173 1.59 -3.05 -17.02
C ARG A 173 2.36 -2.22 -15.98
N GLY A 174 2.20 -0.90 -15.99
CA GLY A 174 2.86 -0.02 -15.02
C GLY A 174 2.44 -0.29 -13.57
N HIS A 175 1.17 -0.67 -13.32
CA HIS A 175 0.72 -1.09 -12.01
C HIS A 175 1.37 -2.40 -11.57
N GLU A 176 1.45 -3.38 -12.46
CA GLU A 176 2.10 -4.66 -12.17
C GLU A 176 3.59 -4.48 -11.85
N GLU A 177 4.29 -3.65 -12.62
CA GLU A 177 5.71 -3.35 -12.38
C GLU A 177 5.95 -2.69 -11.02
N ILE A 178 5.06 -1.79 -10.57
CA ILE A 178 5.17 -1.17 -9.25
C ILE A 178 4.93 -2.20 -8.14
N ILE A 179 3.90 -3.06 -8.31
CA ILE A 179 3.62 -4.13 -7.35
C ILE A 179 4.80 -5.11 -7.30
N ASP A 180 5.45 -5.39 -8.42
CA ASP A 180 6.64 -6.23 -8.49
C ASP A 180 7.83 -5.61 -7.73
N GLU A 181 7.97 -4.28 -7.77
CA GLU A 181 8.98 -3.57 -6.98
C GLU A 181 8.74 -3.62 -5.47
N LEU A 182 7.50 -3.87 -5.01
CA LEU A 182 7.23 -4.06 -3.58
C LEU A 182 7.80 -5.36 -3.02
N LYS A 183 8.17 -6.30 -3.89
CA LYS A 183 8.77 -7.56 -3.49
C LYS A 183 10.14 -7.35 -2.87
N ILE A 184 10.35 -7.95 -1.71
CA ILE A 184 11.64 -7.90 -1.02
C ILE A 184 12.47 -9.17 -1.28
N SER A 185 13.78 -9.05 -1.09
CA SER A 185 14.69 -10.19 -1.10
C SER A 185 15.18 -10.47 0.32
N SER A 186 15.19 -11.75 0.70
CA SER A 186 15.72 -12.20 1.98
C SER A 186 17.24 -12.42 1.96
N SER A 187 17.86 -12.44 0.77
CA SER A 187 19.28 -12.75 0.61
C SER A 187 19.97 -11.86 -0.43
N GLY A 188 21.30 -11.86 -0.43
CA GLY A 188 22.11 -11.13 -1.38
C GLY A 188 22.39 -9.68 -0.98
N LYS A 189 22.98 -8.91 -1.90
CA LYS A 189 23.44 -7.52 -1.64
C LYS A 189 22.30 -6.53 -1.37
N LYS A 190 21.09 -6.83 -1.84
CA LYS A 190 19.88 -6.00 -1.67
C LYS A 190 18.90 -6.62 -0.65
N ALA A 191 19.39 -7.50 0.23
CA ALA A 191 18.53 -8.14 1.22
C ALA A 191 17.96 -7.11 2.20
N ILE A 192 16.65 -7.18 2.41
CA ILE A 192 15.96 -6.43 3.46
C ILE A 192 16.01 -7.28 4.74
N ARG A 193 16.59 -6.75 5.80
CA ARG A 193 16.89 -7.50 7.04
C ARG A 193 16.20 -6.95 8.28
N SER A 194 15.47 -5.85 8.15
CA SER A 194 14.71 -5.23 9.25
C SER A 194 13.49 -4.51 8.71
N PHE A 195 12.50 -4.25 9.57
CA PHE A 195 11.33 -3.49 9.16
C PHE A 195 11.68 -2.02 8.82
N ASP A 196 12.67 -1.42 9.46
CA ASP A 196 13.15 -0.07 9.14
C ASP A 196 13.69 0.01 7.70
N ALA A 197 14.47 -0.99 7.29
CA ALA A 197 14.94 -1.10 5.90
C ALA A 197 13.78 -1.32 4.92
N LEU A 198 12.79 -2.14 5.29
CA LEU A 198 11.58 -2.34 4.51
C LEU A 198 10.79 -1.05 4.36
N TYR A 199 10.57 -0.33 5.45
CA TYR A 199 9.81 0.92 5.44
C TYR A 199 10.46 1.97 4.53
N LYS A 200 11.77 2.17 4.65
CA LYS A 200 12.54 3.07 3.78
C LYS A 200 12.46 2.66 2.31
N TYR A 201 12.64 1.37 2.04
CA TYR A 201 12.53 0.83 0.69
C TYR A 201 11.14 1.07 0.07
N TRP A 202 10.08 0.83 0.82
CA TRP A 202 8.72 1.05 0.33
C TRP A 202 8.39 2.53 0.15
N GLN A 203 8.93 3.41 0.99
CA GLN A 203 8.81 4.86 0.76
C GLN A 203 9.44 5.25 -0.59
N GLU A 204 10.57 4.65 -0.96
CA GLU A 204 11.18 4.86 -2.27
C GLU A 204 10.29 4.33 -3.40
N VAL A 205 9.78 3.09 -3.29
CA VAL A 205 8.92 2.47 -4.30
C VAL A 205 7.65 3.28 -4.53
N PHE A 206 7.00 3.74 -3.47
CA PHE A 206 5.80 4.58 -3.57
C PHE A 206 6.10 6.04 -3.92
N SER A 207 7.37 6.43 -4.02
CA SER A 207 7.73 7.80 -4.38
C SER A 207 7.40 8.11 -5.85
N VAL A 208 6.91 9.32 -6.10
CA VAL A 208 6.65 9.83 -7.46
C VAL A 208 7.91 9.78 -8.33
N ASN A 209 9.10 9.82 -7.73
CA ASN A 209 10.37 9.82 -8.46
C ASN A 209 10.64 8.50 -9.18
N ILE A 210 10.32 7.36 -8.58
CA ILE A 210 10.48 6.04 -9.23
C ILE A 210 9.49 5.90 -10.39
N LEU A 211 8.23 6.29 -10.19
CA LEU A 211 7.21 6.30 -11.24
C LEU A 211 7.63 7.16 -12.42
N ASN A 212 8.09 8.39 -12.15
CA ASN A 212 8.57 9.31 -13.19
C ASN A 212 9.82 8.75 -13.88
N LYS A 213 10.78 8.21 -13.15
CA LYS A 213 12.01 7.65 -13.73
C LYS A 213 11.71 6.51 -14.70
N LYS A 214 10.81 5.58 -14.33
CA LYS A 214 10.38 4.49 -15.21
C LYS A 214 9.65 5.02 -16.45
N PHE A 215 8.71 5.95 -16.26
CA PHE A 215 7.98 6.57 -17.35
C PHE A 215 8.93 7.25 -18.38
N TYR A 216 9.87 8.06 -17.91
CA TYR A 216 10.84 8.73 -18.78
C TYR A 216 11.78 7.74 -19.47
N GLN A 217 12.12 6.64 -18.81
CA GLN A 217 12.95 5.60 -19.42
C GLN A 217 12.19 4.88 -20.54
N GLU A 218 10.93 4.53 -20.35
CA GLU A 218 10.08 3.93 -21.38
C GLU A 218 9.83 4.89 -22.54
N LEU A 219 9.54 6.16 -22.23
CA LEU A 219 9.37 7.19 -23.25
C LEU A 219 10.64 7.38 -24.09
N SER A 220 11.81 7.39 -23.45
CA SER A 220 13.10 7.46 -24.13
C SER A 220 13.33 6.24 -25.01
N ASN A 221 13.06 5.04 -24.52
CA ASN A 221 13.20 3.80 -25.29
C ASN A 221 12.27 3.78 -26.49
N TRP A 222 11.01 4.20 -26.31
CA TRP A 222 10.05 4.35 -27.40
C TRP A 222 10.51 5.38 -28.44
N TYR A 223 11.01 6.53 -28.00
CA TYR A 223 11.52 7.58 -28.87
C TYR A 223 12.70 7.08 -29.74
N PHE A 224 13.68 6.40 -29.14
CA PHE A 224 14.79 5.82 -29.89
C PHE A 224 14.34 4.70 -30.82
N TRP A 225 13.36 3.90 -30.41
CA TRP A 225 12.76 2.90 -31.30
C TRP A 225 12.07 3.57 -32.50
N ALA A 226 11.27 4.62 -32.27
CA ALA A 226 10.57 5.35 -33.32
C ALA A 226 11.55 5.97 -34.32
N ILE A 227 12.61 6.64 -33.84
CA ILE A 227 13.64 7.19 -34.73
C ILE A 227 14.28 6.12 -35.63
N LYS A 228 14.53 4.94 -35.07
CA LYS A 228 15.19 3.85 -35.81
C LYS A 228 14.27 3.14 -36.82
N ASN A 229 12.96 3.15 -36.60
CA ASN A 229 12.01 2.33 -37.32
C ASN A 229 11.01 3.16 -38.18
N VAL A 230 10.88 4.45 -37.93
CA VAL A 230 10.06 5.34 -38.76
C VAL A 230 10.92 5.87 -39.89
N VAL A 231 10.72 5.35 -41.06
CA VAL A 231 11.28 5.93 -42.32
C VAL A 231 10.44 7.17 -42.61
N LEU A 232 11.04 8.33 -42.53
CA LEU A 232 10.42 9.54 -43.03
C LEU A 232 10.34 9.43 -44.57
N CYS A 233 9.12 9.23 -45.06
CA CYS A 233 8.83 9.34 -46.52
C CYS A 233 8.81 10.81 -46.89
#